data_81775c8ad91b8f4c0d4a5b672fcd8f57
#
_entry.id   81775c8ad91b8f4c0d4a5b672fcd8f57
#
_cell.length_a   1.000
_cell.length_b   1.000
_cell.length_c   1.000
_cell.angle_alpha   90.00
_cell.angle_beta   90.00
_cell.angle_gamma   90.00
#
_symmetry.space_group_name_H-M   'P 1'
#
loop_
_entity.id
_entity.type
_entity.pdbx_description
1 polymer ?
#
loop_
_entity_poly.entity_id
_entity_poly.type
_entity_poly.pdbx_seq_one_letter_code
_entity_poly.pdbx_strand_id
1 'polypeptide(L)'
;MQPNYLSAELDRRCAVAGVRLARSLAATESLRPYVAEEYRPGAQAQSDADLLEFAREYGATIFHPSGTCKMGDDPMAVVDDRLRVRGLAGLRVVDCSIMPTLVSGNTHAPVVMIAEKASDLILQDAA
;
A
#
# COMPACT_ATOMS: atom_id res chain seq x y z
N MET A 1 -3.21 -9.61 14.02
CA MET A 1 -3.69 -8.92 12.80
C MET A 1 -3.70 -9.91 11.64
N GLN A 2 -4.71 -9.85 10.78
CA GLN A 2 -4.81 -10.68 9.57
C GLN A 2 -4.79 -9.72 8.37
N PRO A 3 -3.65 -9.44 7.76
CA PRO A 3 -3.54 -8.46 6.68
C PRO A 3 -4.17 -8.96 5.36
N ASN A 4 -4.43 -10.25 5.24
CA ASN A 4 -5.10 -10.87 4.09
C ASN A 4 -4.40 -10.60 2.74
N TYR A 5 -3.07 -10.56 2.73
CA TYR A 5 -2.30 -10.30 1.52
C TYR A 5 -2.70 -11.23 0.37
N LEU A 6 -2.72 -10.68 -0.85
CA LEU A 6 -3.04 -11.37 -2.09
C LEU A 6 -4.46 -12.02 -2.10
N SER A 7 -5.37 -11.58 -1.23
CA SER A 7 -6.76 -12.04 -1.27
C SER A 7 -7.54 -11.44 -2.45
N ALA A 8 -7.27 -10.17 -2.80
CA ALA A 8 -7.89 -9.50 -3.94
C ALA A 8 -7.21 -9.89 -5.26
N GLU A 9 -8.01 -10.00 -6.35
CA GLU A 9 -7.48 -10.32 -7.69
C GLU A 9 -6.52 -9.24 -8.19
N LEU A 10 -6.81 -7.98 -7.93
CA LEU A 10 -5.95 -6.86 -8.31
C LEU A 10 -4.56 -6.99 -7.68
N ASP A 11 -4.49 -7.35 -6.40
CA ASP A 11 -3.21 -7.51 -5.68
C ASP A 11 -2.37 -8.64 -6.29
N ARG A 12 -3.02 -9.76 -6.63
CA ARG A 12 -2.35 -10.89 -7.31
C ARG A 12 -1.76 -10.48 -8.66
N ARG A 13 -2.55 -9.77 -9.47
CA ARG A 13 -2.08 -9.25 -10.75
C ARG A 13 -0.93 -8.25 -10.60
N CYS A 14 -1.03 -7.35 -9.62
CA CYS A 14 0.04 -6.39 -9.33
C CYS A 14 1.34 -7.08 -8.89
N ALA A 15 1.25 -8.11 -8.04
CA ALA A 15 2.41 -8.87 -7.59
C ALA A 15 3.13 -9.55 -8.77
N VAL A 16 2.38 -10.24 -9.63
CA VAL A 16 2.92 -10.89 -10.83
C VAL A 16 3.53 -9.87 -11.79
N ALA A 17 2.81 -8.77 -12.07
CA ALA A 17 3.31 -7.71 -12.94
C ALA A 17 4.57 -7.06 -12.38
N GLY A 18 4.67 -6.89 -11.07
CA GLY A 18 5.85 -6.36 -10.38
C GLY A 18 7.10 -7.21 -10.61
N VAL A 19 6.99 -8.53 -10.48
CA VAL A 19 8.11 -9.45 -10.76
C VAL A 19 8.52 -9.37 -12.23
N ARG A 20 7.56 -9.35 -13.16
CA ARG A 20 7.85 -9.20 -14.60
C ARG A 20 8.54 -7.88 -14.92
N LEU A 21 8.08 -6.79 -14.29
CA LEU A 21 8.71 -5.47 -14.44
C LEU A 21 10.16 -5.47 -13.92
N ALA A 22 10.41 -6.06 -12.75
CA ALA A 22 11.76 -6.17 -12.19
C ALA A 22 12.69 -6.93 -13.15
N ARG A 23 12.22 -8.05 -13.75
CA ARG A 23 12.96 -8.78 -14.77
C ARG A 23 13.27 -7.93 -16.01
N SER A 24 12.28 -7.18 -16.50
CA SER A 24 12.47 -6.32 -17.67
C SER A 24 13.49 -5.22 -17.39
N LEU A 25 13.48 -4.63 -16.18
CA LEU A 25 14.49 -3.65 -15.76
C LEU A 25 15.90 -4.26 -15.68
N ALA A 26 16.03 -5.43 -15.06
CA ALA A 26 17.31 -6.14 -14.96
C ALA A 26 17.89 -6.52 -16.34
N ALA A 27 17.04 -6.76 -17.33
CA ALA A 27 17.42 -7.09 -18.69
C ALA A 27 17.81 -5.88 -19.56
N THR A 28 17.65 -4.66 -19.08
CA THR A 28 18.02 -3.45 -19.82
C THR A 28 19.52 -3.41 -20.10
N GLU A 29 19.91 -2.77 -21.21
CA GLU A 29 21.33 -2.63 -21.60
C GLU A 29 22.20 -2.05 -20.48
N SER A 30 21.67 -1.09 -19.73
CA SER A 30 22.39 -0.41 -18.65
C SER A 30 22.59 -1.29 -17.41
N LEU A 31 21.65 -2.18 -17.09
CA LEU A 31 21.72 -3.02 -15.88
C LEU A 31 22.29 -4.41 -16.14
N ARG A 32 22.06 -4.97 -17.34
CA ARG A 32 22.51 -6.33 -17.70
C ARG A 32 23.97 -6.65 -17.38
N PRO A 33 24.95 -5.72 -17.58
CA PRO A 33 26.35 -6.01 -17.24
C PRO A 33 26.62 -6.26 -15.75
N TYR A 34 25.70 -5.84 -14.86
CA TYR A 34 25.82 -5.98 -13.40
C TYR A 34 25.02 -7.17 -12.87
N VAL A 35 24.25 -7.87 -13.70
CA VAL A 35 23.41 -9.00 -13.32
C VAL A 35 24.10 -10.30 -13.73
N ALA A 36 24.54 -11.10 -12.75
CA ALA A 36 25.11 -12.41 -13.00
C ALA A 36 24.03 -13.45 -13.31
N GLU A 37 23.03 -13.54 -12.42
CA GLU A 37 21.89 -14.47 -12.54
C GLU A 37 20.68 -13.95 -11.74
N GLU A 38 19.50 -14.51 -12.04
CA GLU A 38 18.32 -14.30 -11.21
C GLU A 38 18.33 -15.31 -10.06
N TYR A 39 18.56 -14.83 -8.84
CA TYR A 39 18.59 -15.68 -7.64
C TYR A 39 17.18 -16.16 -7.25
N ARG A 40 16.18 -15.27 -7.29
CA ARG A 40 14.77 -15.54 -6.96
C ARG A 40 13.83 -14.70 -7.83
N PRO A 41 12.71 -15.27 -8.29
CA PRO A 41 12.26 -16.68 -8.17
C PRO A 41 13.09 -17.68 -8.98
N GLY A 42 14.01 -17.22 -9.82
CA GLY A 42 14.83 -18.04 -10.68
C GLY A 42 14.21 -18.28 -12.07
N ALA A 43 15.05 -18.66 -13.02
CA ALA A 43 14.68 -18.77 -14.44
C ALA A 43 13.58 -19.81 -14.73
N GLN A 44 13.33 -20.75 -13.82
CA GLN A 44 12.30 -21.79 -13.98
C GLN A 44 10.87 -21.27 -13.73
N ALA A 45 10.71 -20.18 -12.94
CA ALA A 45 9.41 -19.62 -12.63
C ALA A 45 8.98 -18.64 -13.74
N GLN A 46 8.23 -19.13 -14.73
CA GLN A 46 7.84 -18.34 -15.91
C GLN A 46 6.35 -18.05 -15.98
N SER A 47 5.49 -18.95 -15.47
CA SER A 47 4.05 -18.77 -15.51
C SER A 47 3.58 -17.76 -14.45
N ASP A 48 2.38 -17.18 -14.65
CA ASP A 48 1.75 -16.32 -13.64
C ASP A 48 1.50 -17.09 -12.33
N ALA A 49 1.23 -18.39 -12.42
CA ALA A 49 1.05 -19.26 -11.26
C ALA A 49 2.35 -19.38 -10.44
N ASP A 50 3.49 -19.62 -11.10
CA ASP A 50 4.80 -19.69 -10.44
C ASP A 50 5.16 -18.37 -9.76
N LEU A 51 4.94 -17.25 -10.46
CA LEU A 51 5.24 -15.91 -9.93
C LEU A 51 4.33 -15.54 -8.76
N LEU A 52 3.06 -15.94 -8.81
CA LEU A 52 2.13 -15.74 -7.70
C LEU A 52 2.51 -16.61 -6.49
N GLU A 53 2.92 -17.86 -6.71
CA GLU A 53 3.38 -18.72 -5.63
C GLU A 53 4.65 -18.17 -4.98
N PHE A 54 5.60 -17.70 -5.78
CA PHE A 54 6.76 -16.96 -5.26
C PHE A 54 6.35 -15.76 -4.40
N ALA A 55 5.37 -14.97 -4.86
CA ALA A 55 4.88 -13.82 -4.10
C ALA A 55 4.23 -14.23 -2.77
N ARG A 56 3.55 -15.39 -2.72
CA ARG A 56 2.95 -15.94 -1.48
C ARG A 56 3.99 -16.42 -0.49
N GLU A 57 5.05 -17.06 -0.99
CA GLU A 57 6.09 -17.67 -0.16
C GLU A 57 7.08 -16.63 0.38
N TYR A 58 7.47 -15.68 -0.48
CA TYR A 58 8.55 -14.71 -0.17
C TYR A 58 8.06 -13.27 0.00
N GLY A 59 6.79 -12.99 -0.26
CA GLY A 59 6.23 -11.65 -0.10
C GLY A 59 6.24 -11.23 1.38
N ALA A 60 6.66 -9.99 1.62
CA ALA A 60 6.70 -9.41 2.96
C ALA A 60 6.15 -7.99 2.96
N THR A 61 5.75 -7.52 4.14
CA THR A 61 5.36 -6.13 4.30
C THR A 61 6.56 -5.20 4.17
N ILE A 62 6.36 -4.03 3.56
CA ILE A 62 7.34 -2.93 3.58
C ILE A 62 6.98 -1.88 4.66
N PHE A 63 6.16 -2.28 5.63
CA PHE A 63 5.79 -1.49 6.81
C PHE A 63 5.04 -0.18 6.51
N HIS A 64 4.16 -0.21 5.51
CA HIS A 64 3.24 0.88 5.18
C HIS A 64 1.76 0.49 5.40
N PRO A 65 1.35 0.11 6.63
CA PRO A 65 -0.04 -0.24 6.91
C PRO A 65 -0.94 0.98 6.73
N SER A 66 -2.12 0.77 6.13
CA SER A 66 -3.07 1.84 5.85
C SER A 66 -4.52 1.31 5.86
N GLY A 67 -5.50 2.21 5.88
CA GLY A 67 -6.90 1.90 5.60
C GLY A 67 -7.71 1.28 6.75
N THR A 68 -7.15 1.03 7.93
CA THR A 68 -7.87 0.40 9.05
C THR A 68 -8.89 1.33 9.74
N CYS A 69 -8.75 2.64 9.54
CA CYS A 69 -9.71 3.67 9.99
C CYS A 69 -10.16 4.52 8.80
N LYS A 70 -10.49 3.86 7.67
CA LYS A 70 -10.70 4.56 6.39
C LYS A 70 -11.68 5.72 6.50
N MET A 71 -11.36 6.81 5.81
CA MET A 71 -12.23 7.95 5.60
C MET A 71 -13.28 7.62 4.53
N GLY A 72 -14.49 8.13 4.68
CA GLY A 72 -15.54 7.98 3.68
C GLY A 72 -16.94 8.23 4.23
N ASP A 73 -17.94 8.06 3.35
CA ASP A 73 -19.35 8.21 3.67
C ASP A 73 -20.12 6.88 3.69
N ASP A 74 -19.44 5.77 3.37
CA ASP A 74 -20.04 4.45 3.41
C ASP A 74 -20.14 3.89 4.85
N PRO A 75 -20.99 2.86 5.10
CA PRO A 75 -21.22 2.33 6.45
C PRO A 75 -19.97 1.73 7.14
N MET A 76 -18.90 1.47 6.37
CA MET A 76 -17.63 0.95 6.88
C MET A 76 -16.60 2.06 7.14
N ALA A 77 -16.93 3.32 6.86
CA ALA A 77 -16.04 4.43 7.14
C ALA A 77 -15.95 4.69 8.64
N VAL A 78 -14.72 4.78 9.15
CA VAL A 78 -14.44 5.03 10.57
C VAL A 78 -14.39 6.51 10.87
N VAL A 79 -13.88 7.33 9.93
CA VAL A 79 -13.82 8.78 10.07
C VAL A 79 -14.53 9.48 8.90
N ASP A 80 -14.99 10.70 9.13
CA ASP A 80 -15.55 11.58 8.11
C ASP A 80 -14.44 12.36 7.35
N ASP A 81 -14.85 13.24 6.43
CA ASP A 81 -13.95 14.10 5.64
C ASP A 81 -13.17 15.15 6.47
N ARG A 82 -13.57 15.37 7.72
CA ARG A 82 -12.85 16.18 8.69
C ARG A 82 -12.04 15.35 9.69
N LEU A 83 -11.86 14.05 9.40
CA LEU A 83 -11.09 13.07 10.18
C LEU A 83 -11.66 12.79 11.58
N ARG A 84 -12.91 13.15 11.83
CA ARG A 84 -13.61 12.89 13.11
C ARG A 84 -14.14 11.46 13.12
N VAL A 85 -13.94 10.77 14.24
CA VAL A 85 -14.45 9.39 14.41
C VAL A 85 -15.98 9.42 14.47
N ARG A 86 -16.61 8.60 13.62
CA ARG A 86 -18.07 8.50 13.58
C ARG A 86 -18.61 7.91 14.88
N GLY A 87 -19.64 8.53 15.42
CA GLY A 87 -20.30 8.11 16.67
C GLY A 87 -19.59 8.51 17.97
N LEU A 88 -18.44 9.20 17.90
CA LEU A 88 -17.72 9.72 19.06
C LEU A 88 -17.45 11.21 18.89
N ALA A 89 -17.65 11.97 19.95
CA ALA A 89 -17.32 13.40 19.97
C ALA A 89 -15.87 13.61 20.44
N GLY A 90 -15.19 14.62 19.88
CA GLY A 90 -13.88 15.05 20.33
C GLY A 90 -12.71 14.12 19.96
N LEU A 91 -12.91 13.14 19.08
CA LEU A 91 -11.87 12.20 18.67
C LEU A 91 -11.64 12.25 17.15
N ARG A 92 -10.37 12.24 16.75
CA ARG A 92 -9.94 12.18 15.36
C ARG A 92 -8.89 11.08 15.17
N VAL A 93 -8.76 10.59 13.94
CA VAL A 93 -7.63 9.76 13.51
C VAL A 93 -6.87 10.50 12.41
N VAL A 94 -5.55 10.63 12.56
CA VAL A 94 -4.71 11.47 11.70
C VAL A 94 -3.41 10.73 11.36
N ASP A 95 -3.53 9.67 10.57
CA ASP A 95 -2.39 8.87 10.09
C ASP A 95 -2.76 8.10 8.82
N CYS A 96 -1.90 7.19 8.35
CA CYS A 96 -2.16 6.37 7.17
C CYS A 96 -3.44 5.54 7.25
N SER A 97 -3.95 5.25 8.44
CA SER A 97 -5.13 4.38 8.59
C SER A 97 -6.41 5.00 8.00
N ILE A 98 -6.43 6.33 7.82
CA ILE A 98 -7.57 7.03 7.21
C ILE A 98 -7.66 6.83 5.69
N MET A 99 -6.61 6.38 5.02
CA MET A 99 -6.59 6.25 3.56
C MET A 99 -7.65 5.24 3.10
N PRO A 100 -8.59 5.62 2.21
CA PRO A 100 -9.57 4.68 1.64
C PRO A 100 -8.91 3.60 0.77
N THR A 101 -7.83 3.98 0.07
CA THR A 101 -6.97 3.10 -0.72
C THR A 101 -5.51 3.50 -0.51
N LEU A 102 -4.62 2.51 -0.57
CA LEU A 102 -3.18 2.75 -0.47
C LEU A 102 -2.69 3.55 -1.69
N VAL A 103 -1.87 4.55 -1.46
CA VAL A 103 -1.21 5.30 -2.53
C VAL A 103 -0.17 4.44 -3.25
N SER A 104 0.14 4.77 -4.51
CA SER A 104 1.09 4.02 -5.35
C SER A 104 2.58 4.32 -5.05
N GLY A 105 2.90 4.60 -3.80
CA GLY A 105 4.27 4.93 -3.37
C GLY A 105 4.40 4.87 -1.85
N ASN A 106 5.56 5.26 -1.35
CA ASN A 106 5.82 5.32 0.08
C ASN A 106 4.87 6.31 0.77
N THR A 107 4.41 5.95 1.97
CA THR A 107 3.34 6.69 2.66
C THR A 107 3.81 7.92 3.44
N HIS A 108 5.12 8.17 3.56
CA HIS A 108 5.62 9.28 4.38
C HIS A 108 5.11 10.66 3.93
N ALA A 109 5.28 11.00 2.66
CA ALA A 109 4.82 12.29 2.15
C ALA A 109 3.28 12.48 2.25
N PRO A 110 2.46 11.48 1.87
CA PRO A 110 1.02 11.55 2.12
C PRO A 110 0.65 11.71 3.60
N VAL A 111 1.36 11.07 4.53
CA VAL A 111 1.08 11.21 5.97
C VAL A 111 1.38 12.61 6.46
N VAL A 112 2.49 13.20 6.04
CA VAL A 112 2.80 14.60 6.37
C VAL A 112 1.69 15.53 5.86
N MET A 113 1.24 15.35 4.62
CA MET A 113 0.11 16.11 4.06
C MET A 113 -1.18 15.92 4.86
N ILE A 114 -1.51 14.68 5.27
CA ILE A 114 -2.66 14.38 6.12
C ILE A 114 -2.55 15.14 7.45
N ALA A 115 -1.39 15.13 8.08
CA ALA A 115 -1.14 15.78 9.36
C ALA A 115 -1.28 17.32 9.26
N GLU A 116 -0.68 17.93 8.23
CA GLU A 116 -0.81 19.37 7.96
C GLU A 116 -2.27 19.77 7.74
N LYS A 117 -2.97 19.04 6.88
CA LYS A 117 -4.40 19.29 6.61
C LYS A 117 -5.27 19.10 7.85
N ALA A 118 -4.99 18.09 8.66
CA ALA A 118 -5.71 17.84 9.90
C ALA A 118 -5.50 18.96 10.92
N SER A 119 -4.29 19.52 11.00
CA SER A 119 -3.99 20.66 11.86
C SER A 119 -4.86 21.86 11.51
N ASP A 120 -4.98 22.19 10.22
CA ASP A 120 -5.88 23.25 9.75
C ASP A 120 -7.34 22.98 10.12
N LEU A 121 -7.82 21.74 9.92
CA LEU A 121 -9.20 21.36 10.24
C LEU A 121 -9.49 21.45 11.75
N ILE A 122 -8.52 21.08 12.60
CA ILE A 122 -8.65 21.17 14.06
C ILE A 122 -8.74 22.63 14.50
N LEU A 123 -7.88 23.50 13.96
CA LEU A 123 -7.89 24.92 14.27
C LEU A 123 -9.20 25.60 13.83
N GLN A 124 -9.72 25.25 12.66
CA GLN A 124 -11.02 25.76 12.18
C GLN A 124 -12.19 25.33 13.06
N ASP A 125 -12.17 24.10 13.59
CA ASP A 125 -13.25 23.60 14.45
C ASP A 125 -13.15 24.14 15.90
N ALA A 126 -12.01 24.72 16.29
CA ALA A 126 -11.78 25.32 17.60
C ALA A 126 -12.07 26.83 17.64
N ALA A 127 -12.27 27.46 16.47
CA ALA A 127 -12.55 28.90 16.34
C ALA A 127 -14.04 29.20 16.47
#